data_bbce96ee40a99abc4db180963e3df49c
#
_entry.id   bbce96ee40a99abc4db180963e3df49c
#
_cell.length_a   1.000
_cell.length_b   1.000
_cell.length_c   1.000
_cell.angle_alpha   90.00
_cell.angle_beta   90.00
_cell.angle_gamma   90.00
#
_symmetry.space_group_name_H-M   'P 1'
#
loop_
_entity.id
_entity.type
_entity.pdbx_description
1 polymer ?
#
loop_
_entity_poly.entity_id
_entity_poly.type
_entity_poly.pdbx_seq_one_letter_code
_entity_poly.pdbx_strand_id
1 'polypeptide(L)'
;MFAACLLATAGCVTLPSFTPVDAQAAADAEAMYRQGELEPSAVAFLDLASRSGSDDAAHFRLRAAEARRDNGDMKGAAIALDGINRRRLPGEEPLRLDLLDAEIALDRGDAEFAESRIRDIDADAYPSLRLRALELRARAQASSSRPLAAARTRAQLDGLLQGVDRDRNRDVLLAVLATIPVAELQQRASELPQNDALWPWLDQAANGSSNAPGDAALRPLAPVGNLVGSPATGGRVALLLPMSGPIGTVAAAIRDGFFTAYFADPNEQRPQVTVYDAGRSADDAVAAYRRAVADGVDRVVGPLQREAVGRLFQQALPVRVLALNHPDSGAPPPPGSAEFGLPPDVEGTQAAERMLVRGIRSSAILIAQTEWAQRASQAFRARFEQEGGRVVGQATLASNEVNYRDAIRIATTGLATSTTGDDPNAITGSGIFISMLPQQARLLVPQLNIDNVTAPVFATSHVYAGERNVGLDRDLDGVEFSDAPWLLGPMLGKPDRDEIINQISSANASGARLFALGMDAYNLLGVIDALLANPGQYAEGATGQLTADRQGRIFRTLAWGQFENGVARPSLGALTSQSAQP
;
A
#
# COMPACT_ATOMS: atom_id res chain seq x y z
N MET A 1 41.54 -0.91 49.98
CA MET A 1 41.66 -1.83 48.85
C MET A 1 40.51 -2.81 48.93
N PHE A 2 39.37 -2.50 48.32
CA PHE A 2 38.26 -3.42 48.19
C PHE A 2 37.82 -3.33 46.73
N ALA A 3 38.03 -4.43 45.99
CA ALA A 3 37.58 -4.58 44.62
C ALA A 3 36.13 -5.05 44.65
N ALA A 4 35.21 -4.27 44.07
CA ALA A 4 33.84 -4.66 43.84
C ALA A 4 33.76 -5.38 42.51
N CYS A 5 33.48 -6.68 42.54
CA CYS A 5 33.09 -7.47 41.35
C CYS A 5 31.65 -7.11 40.99
N LEU A 6 31.46 -6.47 39.83
CA LEU A 6 30.16 -6.37 39.16
C LEU A 6 29.91 -7.71 38.45
N LEU A 7 29.00 -8.51 38.97
CA LEU A 7 28.40 -9.65 38.27
C LEU A 7 27.38 -9.11 37.28
N ALA A 8 27.74 -9.10 36.01
CA ALA A 8 26.79 -8.94 34.91
C ALA A 8 25.97 -10.24 34.79
N THR A 9 24.71 -10.21 35.18
CA THR A 9 23.75 -11.27 34.86
C THR A 9 23.40 -11.17 33.39
N ALA A 10 24.17 -11.85 32.54
CA ALA A 10 23.74 -12.15 31.19
C ALA A 10 22.57 -13.12 31.30
N GLY A 11 21.36 -12.65 30.96
CA GLY A 11 20.22 -13.52 30.72
C GLY A 11 20.57 -14.49 29.59
N CYS A 12 20.74 -15.76 29.94
CA CYS A 12 20.90 -16.81 28.95
C CYS A 12 19.59 -16.96 28.16
N VAL A 13 19.52 -16.36 26.98
CA VAL A 13 18.60 -16.83 25.95
C VAL A 13 19.11 -18.24 25.59
N THR A 14 18.39 -19.26 26.00
CA THR A 14 18.66 -20.64 25.56
C THR A 14 18.32 -20.72 24.08
N LEU A 15 19.35 -20.56 23.24
CA LEU A 15 19.24 -20.90 21.83
C LEU A 15 18.97 -22.42 21.71
N PRO A 16 18.05 -22.83 20.82
CA PRO A 16 17.84 -24.26 20.56
C PRO A 16 19.16 -24.91 20.15
N SER A 17 19.44 -26.10 20.70
CA SER A 17 20.68 -26.86 20.46
C SER A 17 20.56 -27.65 19.16
N PHE A 18 20.72 -26.97 18.02
CA PHE A 18 20.78 -27.67 16.72
C PHE A 18 22.08 -28.45 16.54
N THR A 19 22.04 -29.49 15.72
CA THR A 19 23.26 -30.11 15.24
C THR A 19 24.09 -29.09 14.43
N PRO A 20 25.43 -29.18 14.37
CA PRO A 20 26.24 -28.20 13.64
C PRO A 20 25.82 -27.98 12.17
N VAL A 21 25.37 -29.05 11.50
CA VAL A 21 24.91 -29.00 10.10
C VAL A 21 23.56 -28.28 9.99
N ASP A 22 22.66 -28.54 10.92
CA ASP A 22 21.34 -27.87 10.94
C ASP A 22 21.48 -26.42 11.37
N ALA A 23 22.43 -26.07 12.24
CA ALA A 23 22.70 -24.69 12.63
C ALA A 23 23.18 -23.82 11.46
N GLN A 24 24.02 -24.35 10.57
CA GLN A 24 24.45 -23.64 9.37
C GLN A 24 23.28 -23.46 8.40
N ALA A 25 22.53 -24.51 8.13
CA ALA A 25 21.37 -24.45 7.23
C ALA A 25 20.27 -23.50 7.76
N ALA A 26 20.08 -23.45 9.08
CA ALA A 26 19.17 -22.49 9.72
C ALA A 26 19.66 -21.04 9.56
N ALA A 27 20.98 -20.82 9.73
CA ALA A 27 21.57 -19.51 9.51
C ALA A 27 21.46 -19.05 8.04
N ASP A 28 21.62 -19.98 7.09
CA ASP A 28 21.45 -19.71 5.66
C ASP A 28 20.00 -19.37 5.32
N ALA A 29 19.03 -20.13 5.87
CA ALA A 29 17.60 -19.84 5.71
C ALA A 29 17.20 -18.46 6.30
N GLU A 30 17.75 -18.10 7.47
CA GLU A 30 17.59 -16.78 8.06
C GLU A 30 18.26 -15.67 7.23
N ALA A 31 19.40 -15.97 6.60
CA ALA A 31 20.05 -15.03 5.70
C ALA A 31 19.20 -14.79 4.44
N MET A 32 18.64 -15.84 3.83
CA MET A 32 17.68 -15.71 2.71
C MET A 32 16.47 -14.86 3.11
N TYR A 33 15.90 -15.13 4.30
CA TYR A 33 14.77 -14.34 4.81
C TYR A 33 15.12 -12.85 4.93
N ARG A 34 16.28 -12.51 5.51
CA ARG A 34 16.75 -11.13 5.66
C ARG A 34 17.08 -10.46 4.33
N GLN A 35 17.44 -11.23 3.31
CA GLN A 35 17.71 -10.76 1.95
C GLN A 35 16.44 -10.60 1.12
N GLY A 36 15.28 -10.97 1.69
CA GLY A 36 14.00 -10.89 0.99
C GLY A 36 13.72 -12.06 0.05
N GLU A 37 14.54 -13.10 0.09
CA GLU A 37 14.32 -14.37 -0.62
C GLU A 37 13.30 -15.23 0.15
N LEU A 38 12.05 -14.71 0.24
CA LEU A 38 11.05 -15.19 1.20
C LEU A 38 10.60 -16.63 0.91
N GLU A 39 10.28 -16.96 -0.35
CA GLU A 39 9.87 -18.32 -0.69
C GLU A 39 11.03 -19.33 -0.62
N PRO A 40 12.25 -19.05 -1.14
CA PRO A 40 13.41 -19.90 -0.87
C PRO A 40 13.67 -20.14 0.62
N SER A 41 13.56 -19.09 1.43
CA SER A 41 13.68 -19.19 2.89
C SER A 41 12.60 -20.09 3.49
N ALA A 42 11.33 -19.91 3.09
CA ALA A 42 10.22 -20.75 3.57
C ALA A 42 10.44 -22.23 3.23
N VAL A 43 10.89 -22.53 2.02
CA VAL A 43 11.21 -23.90 1.59
C VAL A 43 12.36 -24.48 2.43
N ALA A 44 13.41 -23.68 2.66
CA ALA A 44 14.54 -24.10 3.48
C ALA A 44 14.13 -24.39 4.94
N PHE A 45 13.28 -23.55 5.53
CA PHE A 45 12.74 -23.80 6.87
C PHE A 45 11.83 -25.04 6.92
N LEU A 46 11.03 -25.31 5.90
CA LEU A 46 10.20 -26.53 5.85
C LEU A 46 11.06 -27.80 5.69
N ASP A 47 12.14 -27.72 4.92
CA ASP A 47 13.10 -28.82 4.82
C ASP A 47 13.76 -29.10 6.19
N LEU A 48 14.21 -28.05 6.89
CA LEU A 48 14.70 -28.15 8.26
C LEU A 48 13.65 -28.77 9.19
N ALA A 49 12.41 -28.30 9.14
CA ALA A 49 11.32 -28.84 9.94
C ALA A 49 11.08 -30.34 9.69
N SER A 50 11.25 -30.81 8.44
CA SER A 50 11.00 -32.21 8.06
C SER A 50 11.98 -33.18 8.66
N ARG A 51 13.20 -32.74 8.96
CA ARG A 51 14.31 -33.55 9.46
C ARG A 51 14.70 -33.26 10.90
N SER A 52 14.02 -32.32 11.54
CA SER A 52 14.27 -31.95 12.94
C SER A 52 13.37 -32.67 13.93
N GLY A 53 13.78 -32.70 15.20
CA GLY A 53 12.91 -33.15 16.29
C GLY A 53 11.68 -32.24 16.47
N SER A 54 10.69 -32.70 17.21
CA SER A 54 9.37 -32.07 17.30
C SER A 54 9.36 -30.62 17.77
N ASP A 55 10.33 -30.20 18.58
CA ASP A 55 10.42 -28.87 19.14
C ASP A 55 11.05 -27.90 18.11
N ASP A 56 12.17 -28.33 17.53
CA ASP A 56 12.83 -27.57 16.45
C ASP A 56 11.96 -27.54 15.19
N ALA A 57 11.23 -28.62 14.89
CA ALA A 57 10.28 -28.66 13.78
C ALA A 57 9.15 -27.62 13.94
N ALA A 58 8.65 -27.40 15.16
CA ALA A 58 7.66 -26.37 15.44
C ALA A 58 8.21 -24.96 15.19
N HIS A 59 9.43 -24.70 15.67
CA HIS A 59 10.14 -23.45 15.40
C HIS A 59 10.30 -23.20 13.89
N PHE A 60 10.86 -24.15 13.14
CA PHE A 60 11.09 -23.96 11.70
C PHE A 60 9.81 -23.84 10.90
N ARG A 61 8.73 -24.55 11.28
CA ARG A 61 7.40 -24.34 10.65
C ARG A 61 6.87 -22.95 10.89
N LEU A 62 7.02 -22.40 12.10
CA LEU A 62 6.63 -21.03 12.40
C LEU A 62 7.41 -20.04 11.54
N ARG A 63 8.75 -20.22 11.41
CA ARG A 63 9.59 -19.38 10.56
C ARG A 63 9.18 -19.47 9.08
N ALA A 64 8.88 -20.66 8.58
CA ALA A 64 8.38 -20.86 7.23
C ALA A 64 7.03 -20.14 7.00
N ALA A 65 6.13 -20.22 7.98
CA ALA A 65 4.84 -19.55 7.92
C ALA A 65 4.99 -18.03 7.91
N GLU A 66 5.91 -17.48 8.70
CA GLU A 66 6.23 -16.05 8.70
C GLU A 66 6.80 -15.61 7.35
N ALA A 67 7.73 -16.37 6.78
CA ALA A 67 8.30 -16.08 5.47
C ALA A 67 7.22 -16.09 4.36
N ARG A 68 6.30 -17.06 4.40
CA ARG A 68 5.17 -17.11 3.45
C ARG A 68 4.19 -15.97 3.64
N ARG A 69 3.86 -15.64 4.90
CA ARG A 69 3.04 -14.45 5.18
C ARG A 69 3.68 -13.19 4.58
N ASP A 70 4.98 -12.98 4.80
CA ASP A 70 5.70 -11.81 4.32
C ASP A 70 5.82 -11.80 2.79
N ASN A 71 5.76 -12.99 2.16
CA ASN A 71 5.64 -13.15 0.71
C ASN A 71 4.20 -12.98 0.18
N GLY A 72 3.22 -12.73 1.06
CA GLY A 72 1.80 -12.59 0.69
C GLY A 72 1.05 -13.93 0.55
N ASP A 73 1.70 -15.07 0.76
CA ASP A 73 1.09 -16.39 0.70
C ASP A 73 0.44 -16.79 2.03
N MET A 74 -0.70 -16.19 2.35
CA MET A 74 -1.46 -16.51 3.56
C MET A 74 -1.96 -17.96 3.61
N LYS A 75 -2.23 -18.57 2.44
CA LYS A 75 -2.62 -19.99 2.38
C LYS A 75 -1.45 -20.90 2.71
N GLY A 76 -0.30 -20.63 2.11
CA GLY A 76 0.92 -21.37 2.41
C GLY A 76 1.37 -21.16 3.86
N ALA A 77 1.23 -19.97 4.42
CA ALA A 77 1.47 -19.69 5.82
C ALA A 77 0.59 -20.58 6.71
N ALA A 78 -0.71 -20.65 6.44
CA ALA A 78 -1.64 -21.50 7.19
C ALA A 78 -1.27 -23.00 7.11
N ILE A 79 -0.85 -23.47 5.94
CA ILE A 79 -0.39 -24.86 5.76
C ILE A 79 0.89 -25.11 6.57
N ALA A 80 1.82 -24.16 6.61
CA ALA A 80 3.05 -24.30 7.38
C ALA A 80 2.79 -24.33 8.89
N LEU A 81 1.73 -23.66 9.38
CA LEU A 81 1.33 -23.69 10.79
C LEU A 81 0.64 -25.00 11.20
N ASP A 82 0.16 -25.79 10.25
CA ASP A 82 -0.59 -27.00 10.56
C ASP A 82 0.26 -28.00 11.39
N GLY A 83 -0.34 -28.48 12.49
CA GLY A 83 0.31 -29.41 13.40
C GLY A 83 1.36 -28.81 14.33
N ILE A 84 1.54 -27.49 14.40
CA ILE A 84 2.40 -26.85 15.40
C ILE A 84 1.76 -27.00 16.79
N ASN A 85 2.51 -27.59 17.72
CA ASN A 85 2.11 -27.60 19.12
C ASN A 85 2.65 -26.34 19.81
N ARG A 86 1.78 -25.38 20.10
CA ARG A 86 2.09 -24.12 20.75
C ARG A 86 2.95 -24.25 22.02
N ARG A 87 2.76 -25.36 22.80
CA ARG A 87 3.51 -25.59 24.03
C ARG A 87 4.97 -25.97 23.83
N ARG A 88 5.37 -26.27 22.59
CA ARG A 88 6.73 -26.64 22.23
C ARG A 88 7.56 -25.44 21.74
N LEU A 89 6.91 -24.31 21.52
CA LEU A 89 7.56 -23.08 21.06
C LEU A 89 8.21 -22.36 22.25
N PRO A 90 9.48 -21.92 22.14
CA PRO A 90 10.17 -21.20 23.19
C PRO A 90 9.87 -19.69 23.18
N GLY A 91 10.12 -19.04 24.31
CA GLY A 91 10.15 -17.58 24.44
C GLY A 91 8.88 -16.88 23.95
N GLU A 92 9.01 -15.98 22.99
CA GLU A 92 7.91 -15.21 22.40
C GLU A 92 7.21 -15.91 21.22
N GLU A 93 7.71 -17.04 20.77
CA GLU A 93 7.17 -17.74 19.60
C GLU A 93 5.71 -18.20 19.75
N PRO A 94 5.24 -18.61 20.94
CA PRO A 94 3.81 -18.87 21.14
C PRO A 94 2.92 -17.65 20.82
N LEU A 95 3.40 -16.45 21.14
CA LEU A 95 2.71 -15.22 20.81
C LEU A 95 2.77 -14.89 19.31
N ARG A 96 3.94 -15.10 18.68
CA ARG A 96 4.12 -14.94 17.23
C ARG A 96 3.17 -15.88 16.46
N LEU A 97 3.01 -17.12 16.92
CA LEU A 97 2.04 -18.07 16.38
C LEU A 97 0.61 -17.55 16.53
N ASP A 98 0.21 -17.10 17.74
CA ASP A 98 -1.15 -16.60 17.99
C ASP A 98 -1.47 -15.37 17.12
N LEU A 99 -0.51 -14.46 16.95
CA LEU A 99 -0.66 -13.29 16.08
C LEU A 99 -0.79 -13.67 14.60
N LEU A 100 -0.01 -14.65 14.15
CA LEU A 100 -0.08 -15.12 12.76
C LEU A 100 -1.38 -15.88 12.48
N ASP A 101 -1.84 -16.72 13.41
CA ASP A 101 -3.15 -17.37 13.33
C ASP A 101 -4.29 -16.34 13.23
N ALA A 102 -4.22 -15.27 14.03
CA ALA A 102 -5.21 -14.19 13.99
C ALA A 102 -5.16 -13.42 12.66
N GLU A 103 -3.97 -13.19 12.12
CA GLU A 103 -3.79 -12.50 10.85
C GLU A 103 -4.35 -13.32 9.67
N ILE A 104 -4.09 -14.62 9.66
CA ILE A 104 -4.64 -15.58 8.68
C ILE A 104 -6.17 -15.67 8.81
N ALA A 105 -6.69 -15.65 10.03
CA ALA A 105 -8.13 -15.66 10.26
C ALA A 105 -8.81 -14.40 9.74
N LEU A 106 -8.20 -13.22 9.96
CA LEU A 106 -8.68 -11.96 9.40
C LEU A 106 -8.67 -11.95 7.87
N ASP A 107 -7.65 -12.53 7.25
CA ASP A 107 -7.55 -12.68 5.80
C ASP A 107 -8.70 -13.55 5.24
N ARG A 108 -9.14 -14.55 6.01
CA ARG A 108 -10.26 -15.43 5.66
C ARG A 108 -11.64 -14.85 6.03
N GLY A 109 -11.69 -13.67 6.66
CA GLY A 109 -12.91 -13.05 7.15
C GLY A 109 -13.43 -13.64 8.47
N ASP A 110 -12.66 -14.50 9.15
CA ASP A 110 -13.01 -15.08 10.45
C ASP A 110 -12.55 -14.18 11.60
N ALA A 111 -13.24 -13.06 11.76
CA ALA A 111 -12.91 -12.06 12.76
C ALA A 111 -13.11 -12.56 14.20
N GLU A 112 -14.09 -13.45 14.43
CA GLU A 112 -14.37 -14.01 15.76
C GLU A 112 -13.23 -14.92 16.22
N PHE A 113 -12.74 -15.79 15.33
CA PHE A 113 -11.59 -16.62 15.63
C PHE A 113 -10.34 -15.75 15.87
N ALA A 114 -10.08 -14.76 14.99
CA ALA A 114 -8.98 -13.83 15.17
C ALA A 114 -9.02 -13.15 16.54
N GLU A 115 -10.18 -12.62 16.94
CA GLU A 115 -10.34 -11.99 18.25
C GLU A 115 -10.12 -12.98 19.40
N SER A 116 -10.60 -14.21 19.27
CA SER A 116 -10.41 -15.24 20.29
C SER A 116 -8.94 -15.58 20.53
N ARG A 117 -8.13 -15.57 19.46
CA ARG A 117 -6.68 -15.88 19.53
C ARG A 117 -5.87 -14.80 20.26
N ILE A 118 -6.29 -13.54 20.16
CA ILE A 118 -5.53 -12.39 20.67
C ILE A 118 -6.16 -11.69 21.86
N ARG A 119 -7.35 -12.14 22.32
CA ARG A 119 -8.09 -11.50 23.40
C ARG A 119 -7.30 -11.40 24.70
N ASP A 120 -6.70 -12.50 25.11
CA ASP A 120 -6.03 -12.65 26.40
C ASP A 120 -4.52 -12.41 26.32
N ILE A 121 -4.03 -11.93 25.18
CA ILE A 121 -2.62 -11.60 25.02
C ILE A 121 -2.30 -10.36 25.86
N ASP A 122 -1.38 -10.52 26.80
CA ASP A 122 -0.74 -9.40 27.46
C ASP A 122 0.32 -8.79 26.51
N ALA A 123 -0.11 -7.76 25.78
CA ALA A 123 0.77 -7.09 24.82
C ALA A 123 1.95 -6.36 25.52
N ASP A 124 1.82 -6.04 26.79
CA ASP A 124 2.86 -5.33 27.55
C ASP A 124 4.01 -6.26 27.99
N ALA A 125 3.73 -7.57 28.06
CA ALA A 125 4.74 -8.58 28.36
C ALA A 125 5.81 -8.74 27.26
N TYR A 126 5.47 -8.34 26.01
CA TYR A 126 6.35 -8.50 24.84
C TYR A 126 6.42 -7.17 24.04
N PRO A 127 7.28 -6.24 24.44
CA PRO A 127 7.36 -4.91 23.82
C PRO A 127 7.60 -4.94 22.31
N SER A 128 8.37 -5.91 21.80
CA SER A 128 8.66 -6.13 20.38
C SER A 128 7.41 -6.44 19.54
N LEU A 129 6.39 -7.07 20.13
CA LEU A 129 5.17 -7.51 19.44
C LEU A 129 3.94 -6.66 19.82
N ARG A 130 4.11 -5.70 20.75
CA ARG A 130 3.00 -4.91 21.31
C ARG A 130 2.19 -4.18 20.24
N LEU A 131 2.87 -3.48 19.34
CA LEU A 131 2.19 -2.71 18.29
C LEU A 131 1.40 -3.63 17.37
N ARG A 132 1.99 -4.76 16.95
CA ARG A 132 1.33 -5.75 16.10
C ARG A 132 0.12 -6.38 16.79
N ALA A 133 0.24 -6.73 18.07
CA ALA A 133 -0.85 -7.32 18.85
C ALA A 133 -2.05 -6.36 18.97
N LEU A 134 -1.79 -5.08 19.26
CA LEU A 134 -2.83 -4.06 19.35
C LEU A 134 -3.45 -3.78 17.98
N GLU A 135 -2.66 -3.71 16.91
CA GLU A 135 -3.16 -3.51 15.55
C GLU A 135 -4.11 -4.63 15.12
N LEU A 136 -3.69 -5.88 15.28
CA LEU A 136 -4.55 -7.04 14.96
C LEU A 136 -5.81 -7.09 15.84
N ARG A 137 -5.69 -6.74 17.12
CA ARG A 137 -6.84 -6.65 18.03
C ARG A 137 -7.84 -5.60 17.55
N ALA A 138 -7.37 -4.40 17.18
CA ALA A 138 -8.25 -3.35 16.69
C ALA A 138 -8.95 -3.77 15.38
N ARG A 139 -8.23 -4.42 14.47
CA ARG A 139 -8.80 -4.94 13.22
C ARG A 139 -9.83 -6.02 13.47
N ALA A 140 -9.54 -7.00 14.32
CA ALA A 140 -10.47 -8.07 14.67
C ALA A 140 -11.75 -7.51 15.31
N GLN A 141 -11.63 -6.55 16.23
CA GLN A 141 -12.78 -5.90 16.87
C GLN A 141 -13.63 -5.11 15.87
N ALA A 142 -13.01 -4.40 14.94
CA ALA A 142 -13.73 -3.68 13.89
C ALA A 142 -14.50 -4.64 12.97
N SER A 143 -13.84 -5.73 12.54
CA SER A 143 -14.45 -6.75 11.67
C SER A 143 -15.52 -7.58 12.39
N SER A 144 -15.46 -7.69 13.72
CA SER A 144 -16.51 -8.33 14.56
C SER A 144 -17.65 -7.36 14.94
N SER A 145 -17.82 -6.26 14.21
CA SER A 145 -18.86 -5.24 14.46
C SER A 145 -18.81 -4.65 15.89
N ARG A 146 -17.62 -4.46 16.43
CA ARG A 146 -17.36 -3.87 17.75
C ARG A 146 -16.58 -2.55 17.65
N PRO A 147 -17.17 -1.52 17.03
CA PRO A 147 -16.44 -0.30 16.68
C PRO A 147 -15.91 0.48 17.90
N LEU A 148 -16.65 0.52 19.01
CA LEU A 148 -16.17 1.18 20.23
C LEU A 148 -14.95 0.48 20.85
N ALA A 149 -14.91 -0.85 20.82
CA ALA A 149 -13.76 -1.61 21.29
C ALA A 149 -12.54 -1.38 20.38
N ALA A 150 -12.76 -1.41 19.06
CA ALA A 150 -11.73 -1.11 18.08
C ALA A 150 -11.17 0.31 18.25
N ALA A 151 -12.05 1.31 18.41
CA ALA A 151 -11.64 2.69 18.65
C ALA A 151 -10.83 2.83 19.95
N ARG A 152 -11.20 2.13 21.03
CA ARG A 152 -10.45 2.12 22.28
C ARG A 152 -9.05 1.53 22.11
N THR A 153 -8.92 0.44 21.37
CA THR A 153 -7.62 -0.17 21.07
C THR A 153 -6.78 0.75 20.16
N ARG A 154 -7.39 1.44 19.21
CA ARG A 154 -6.74 2.47 18.39
C ARG A 154 -6.26 3.67 19.20
N ALA A 155 -7.02 4.11 20.21
CA ALA A 155 -6.61 5.18 21.11
C ALA A 155 -5.39 4.78 21.97
N GLN A 156 -5.27 3.49 22.34
CA GLN A 156 -4.06 2.96 22.99
C GLN A 156 -2.87 2.98 22.04
N LEU A 157 -3.07 2.58 20.78
CA LEU A 157 -2.04 2.63 19.74
C LEU A 157 -1.56 4.06 19.48
N ASP A 158 -2.45 5.05 19.49
CA ASP A 158 -2.08 6.46 19.26
C ASP A 158 -1.00 6.95 20.21
N GLY A 159 -1.03 6.50 21.48
CA GLY A 159 -0.01 6.82 22.47
C GLY A 159 1.35 6.16 22.24
N LEU A 160 1.41 5.12 21.41
CA LEU A 160 2.63 4.33 21.13
C LEU A 160 3.23 4.64 19.77
N LEU A 161 2.44 5.16 18.86
CA LEU A 161 2.82 5.46 17.48
C LEU A 161 3.36 6.89 17.36
N GLN A 162 4.20 7.13 16.35
CA GLN A 162 4.75 8.44 16.02
C GLN A 162 4.64 8.73 14.52
N GLY A 163 4.66 10.02 14.16
CA GLY A 163 4.68 10.45 12.76
C GLY A 163 3.51 9.89 11.94
N VAL A 164 3.79 9.46 10.74
CA VAL A 164 2.81 8.98 9.76
C VAL A 164 1.96 7.81 10.27
N ASP A 165 2.55 6.90 11.04
CA ASP A 165 1.81 5.75 11.56
C ASP A 165 0.78 6.16 12.60
N ARG A 166 1.11 7.17 13.42
CA ARG A 166 0.18 7.76 14.36
C ARG A 166 -0.99 8.42 13.65
N ASP A 167 -0.72 9.19 12.60
CA ASP A 167 -1.78 9.86 11.84
C ASP A 167 -2.68 8.87 11.12
N ARG A 168 -2.11 7.83 10.51
CA ARG A 168 -2.91 6.74 9.93
C ARG A 168 -3.81 6.06 10.96
N ASN A 169 -3.27 5.78 12.13
CA ASN A 169 -4.05 5.21 13.22
C ASN A 169 -5.21 6.12 13.63
N ARG A 170 -5.01 7.44 13.68
CA ARG A 170 -6.05 8.44 13.96
C ARG A 170 -7.14 8.47 12.90
N ASP A 171 -6.74 8.43 11.63
CA ASP A 171 -7.69 8.37 10.51
C ASP A 171 -8.57 7.12 10.61
N VAL A 172 -7.97 5.95 10.87
CA VAL A 172 -8.73 4.70 11.08
C VAL A 172 -9.62 4.78 12.31
N LEU A 173 -9.13 5.35 13.41
CA LEU A 173 -9.91 5.52 14.63
C LEU A 173 -11.17 6.35 14.36
N LEU A 174 -11.02 7.49 13.69
CA LEU A 174 -12.13 8.36 13.33
C LEU A 174 -13.08 7.69 12.32
N ALA A 175 -12.55 6.94 11.35
CA ALA A 175 -13.35 6.18 10.41
C ALA A 175 -14.19 5.09 11.12
N VAL A 176 -13.61 4.40 12.09
CA VAL A 176 -14.34 3.41 12.92
C VAL A 176 -15.42 4.09 13.74
N LEU A 177 -15.13 5.22 14.38
CA LEU A 177 -16.14 5.98 15.14
C LEU A 177 -17.26 6.52 14.24
N ALA A 178 -16.95 6.90 13.00
CA ALA A 178 -17.93 7.37 12.03
C ALA A 178 -18.97 6.30 11.62
N THR A 179 -18.75 5.03 11.95
CA THR A 179 -19.75 3.97 11.74
C THR A 179 -20.84 3.97 12.83
N ILE A 180 -20.63 4.72 13.91
CA ILE A 180 -21.55 4.78 15.07
C ILE A 180 -22.45 6.02 14.92
N PRO A 181 -23.75 5.91 15.22
CA PRO A 181 -24.64 7.07 15.22
C PRO A 181 -24.17 8.18 16.16
N VAL A 182 -24.25 9.44 15.71
CA VAL A 182 -23.78 10.61 16.48
C VAL A 182 -24.40 10.67 17.89
N ALA A 183 -25.70 10.36 18.02
CA ALA A 183 -26.37 10.33 19.32
C ALA A 183 -25.74 9.32 20.29
N GLU A 184 -25.31 8.17 19.79
CA GLU A 184 -24.61 7.15 20.60
C GLU A 184 -23.21 7.63 20.98
N LEU A 185 -22.48 8.27 20.06
CA LEU A 185 -21.17 8.86 20.36
C LEU A 185 -21.27 9.90 21.46
N GLN A 186 -22.27 10.79 21.38
CA GLN A 186 -22.53 11.82 22.41
C GLN A 186 -22.85 11.19 23.77
N GLN A 187 -23.70 10.17 23.78
CA GLN A 187 -24.01 9.43 25.00
C GLN A 187 -22.73 8.83 25.61
N ARG A 188 -21.93 8.13 24.81
CA ARG A 188 -20.68 7.51 25.28
C ARG A 188 -19.66 8.52 25.76
N ALA A 189 -19.53 9.66 25.08
CA ALA A 189 -18.67 10.76 25.52
C ALA A 189 -19.10 11.31 26.89
N SER A 190 -20.41 11.38 27.16
CA SER A 190 -20.92 11.84 28.46
C SER A 190 -20.72 10.83 29.60
N GLU A 191 -20.59 9.53 29.29
CA GLU A 191 -20.37 8.45 30.25
C GLU A 191 -18.90 8.28 30.65
N LEU A 192 -17.96 8.77 29.81
CA LEU A 192 -16.53 8.64 30.05
C LEU A 192 -15.93 9.86 30.76
N PRO A 193 -14.97 9.68 31.68
CA PRO A 193 -14.21 10.79 32.23
C PRO A 193 -13.34 11.46 31.14
N GLN A 194 -13.17 12.77 31.21
CA GLN A 194 -12.43 13.55 30.22
C GLN A 194 -10.95 13.13 30.08
N ASN A 195 -10.38 12.47 31.09
CA ASN A 195 -9.02 11.91 31.04
C ASN A 195 -8.97 10.48 30.45
N ASP A 196 -10.09 9.90 30.02
CA ASP A 196 -10.07 8.62 29.29
C ASP A 196 -9.44 8.83 27.91
N ALA A 197 -8.57 7.90 27.50
CA ALA A 197 -7.84 8.00 26.23
C ALA A 197 -8.78 8.02 24.99
N LEU A 198 -9.98 7.48 25.10
CA LEU A 198 -10.99 7.47 24.02
C LEU A 198 -11.84 8.75 24.01
N TRP A 199 -11.94 9.47 25.12
CA TRP A 199 -12.82 10.63 25.25
C TRP A 199 -12.60 11.72 24.17
N PRO A 200 -11.36 12.19 23.89
CA PRO A 200 -11.12 13.21 22.88
C PRO A 200 -11.60 12.81 21.48
N TRP A 201 -11.51 11.54 21.18
CA TRP A 201 -11.90 10.99 19.90
C TRP A 201 -13.42 10.88 19.74
N LEU A 202 -14.13 10.52 20.83
CA LEU A 202 -15.60 10.54 20.85
C LEU A 202 -16.12 11.96 20.73
N ASP A 203 -15.53 12.91 21.45
CA ASP A 203 -15.91 14.33 21.37
C ASP A 203 -15.68 14.89 19.96
N GLN A 204 -14.53 14.59 19.36
CA GLN A 204 -14.23 14.99 17.99
C GLN A 204 -15.19 14.36 16.97
N ALA A 205 -15.52 13.07 17.11
CA ALA A 205 -16.42 12.38 16.18
C ALA A 205 -17.88 12.81 16.35
N ALA A 206 -18.29 13.16 17.56
CA ALA A 206 -19.66 13.56 17.89
C ALA A 206 -19.95 15.02 17.55
N ASN A 207 -19.00 15.93 17.80
CA ASN A 207 -19.20 17.37 17.70
C ASN A 207 -18.55 17.96 16.43
N GLY A 208 -17.89 17.14 15.63
CA GLY A 208 -17.35 17.37 14.31
C GLY A 208 -17.04 18.82 13.99
N SER A 209 -15.93 19.37 14.47
CA SER A 209 -15.40 20.59 13.89
C SER A 209 -15.04 20.28 12.43
N SER A 210 -15.71 20.93 11.51
CA SER A 210 -15.48 20.87 10.06
C SER A 210 -14.14 21.49 9.63
N ASN A 211 -13.12 21.33 10.42
CA ASN A 211 -11.74 21.59 10.10
C ASN A 211 -11.06 20.30 9.59
N ALA A 212 -11.69 19.67 8.60
CA ALA A 212 -10.92 18.85 7.70
C ALA A 212 -10.03 19.81 6.91
N PRO A 213 -8.69 19.74 7.02
CA PRO A 213 -7.82 20.50 6.15
C PRO A 213 -8.19 20.16 4.71
N GLY A 214 -8.39 21.15 3.86
CA GLY A 214 -8.87 20.98 2.48
C GLY A 214 -7.98 20.11 1.58
N ASP A 215 -6.82 19.65 2.06
CA ASP A 215 -5.88 18.77 1.35
C ASP A 215 -5.87 17.31 1.86
N ALA A 216 -6.68 16.94 2.86
CA ALA A 216 -6.85 15.54 3.26
C ALA A 216 -7.54 14.69 2.17
N ALA A 217 -7.97 15.30 1.07
CA ALA A 217 -8.76 14.67 0.01
C ALA A 217 -8.03 13.60 -0.81
N LEU A 218 -6.71 13.43 -0.65
CA LEU A 218 -5.90 12.46 -1.41
C LEU A 218 -5.22 11.40 -0.53
N ARG A 219 -5.62 11.27 0.73
CA ARG A 219 -5.08 10.22 1.62
C ARG A 219 -5.92 8.95 1.48
N PRO A 220 -5.29 7.81 1.18
CA PRO A 220 -5.94 6.52 1.37
C PRO A 220 -6.31 6.36 2.85
N LEU A 221 -7.55 6.03 3.15
CA LEU A 221 -7.92 5.61 4.50
C LEU A 221 -7.14 4.33 4.85
N ALA A 222 -6.58 4.26 6.06
CA ALA A 222 -5.91 3.05 6.48
C ALA A 222 -6.91 1.89 6.52
N PRO A 223 -6.58 0.75 5.89
CA PRO A 223 -7.55 -0.33 5.70
C PRO A 223 -7.94 -0.99 7.01
N VAL A 224 -9.24 -1.13 7.26
CA VAL A 224 -9.81 -1.77 8.45
C VAL A 224 -10.20 -3.23 8.17
N GLY A 225 -10.42 -3.61 6.92
CA GLY A 225 -10.75 -4.98 6.54
C GLY A 225 -10.76 -5.19 5.03
N ASN A 226 -10.35 -6.36 4.59
CA ASN A 226 -10.37 -6.73 3.18
C ASN A 226 -11.80 -7.08 2.75
N LEU A 227 -12.31 -6.38 1.75
CA LEU A 227 -13.52 -6.79 1.05
C LEU A 227 -13.12 -7.85 0.02
N VAL A 228 -13.39 -9.10 0.32
CA VAL A 228 -13.40 -10.14 -0.70
C VAL A 228 -14.64 -9.89 -1.57
N GLY A 229 -14.41 -9.32 -2.75
CA GLY A 229 -15.50 -8.98 -3.66
C GLY A 229 -16.26 -10.22 -4.09
N SER A 230 -17.57 -10.18 -3.95
CA SER A 230 -18.40 -11.03 -4.80
C SER A 230 -18.29 -10.49 -6.21
N PRO A 231 -18.01 -11.33 -7.22
CA PRO A 231 -18.00 -10.90 -8.60
C PRO A 231 -19.29 -10.15 -8.96
N ALA A 232 -19.19 -9.16 -9.84
CA ALA A 232 -20.38 -8.45 -10.32
C ALA A 232 -21.36 -9.45 -10.94
N THR A 233 -22.55 -9.57 -10.37
CA THR A 233 -23.54 -10.55 -10.82
C THR A 233 -24.56 -9.91 -11.76
N GLY A 234 -24.61 -10.38 -13.02
CA GLY A 234 -25.63 -9.98 -13.98
C GLY A 234 -25.56 -8.51 -14.41
N GLY A 235 -26.59 -8.06 -15.12
CA GLY A 235 -26.70 -6.69 -15.60
C GLY A 235 -25.93 -6.39 -16.88
N ARG A 236 -26.04 -5.14 -17.34
CA ARG A 236 -25.38 -4.63 -18.55
C ARG A 236 -24.45 -3.49 -18.21
N VAL A 237 -23.19 -3.59 -18.61
CA VAL A 237 -22.13 -2.62 -18.35
C VAL A 237 -21.65 -1.99 -19.66
N ALA A 238 -21.59 -0.67 -19.70
CA ALA A 238 -20.91 0.05 -20.77
C ALA A 238 -19.45 0.32 -20.36
N LEU A 239 -18.51 -0.11 -21.19
CA LEU A 239 -17.11 0.30 -21.09
C LEU A 239 -16.87 1.45 -22.05
N LEU A 240 -16.76 2.67 -21.50
CA LEU A 240 -16.71 3.93 -22.24
C LEU A 240 -15.27 4.43 -22.33
N LEU A 241 -14.60 4.15 -23.44
CA LEU A 241 -13.19 4.48 -23.64
C LEU A 241 -12.94 5.20 -24.96
N PRO A 242 -11.95 6.12 -25.04
CA PRO A 242 -11.60 6.84 -26.27
C PRO A 242 -10.81 5.91 -27.22
N MET A 243 -11.52 5.03 -27.91
CA MET A 243 -10.92 4.03 -28.80
C MET A 243 -10.34 4.65 -30.08
N SER A 244 -10.86 5.82 -30.47
CA SER A 244 -10.39 6.59 -31.62
C SER A 244 -9.54 7.78 -31.17
N GLY A 245 -8.45 8.08 -31.89
CA GLY A 245 -7.61 9.25 -31.63
C GLY A 245 -6.27 8.96 -30.98
N PRO A 246 -5.57 9.99 -30.47
CA PRO A 246 -4.16 9.88 -30.06
C PRO A 246 -3.94 9.01 -28.80
N ILE A 247 -4.96 8.83 -27.98
CA ILE A 247 -4.89 8.01 -26.76
C ILE A 247 -5.55 6.63 -26.92
N GLY A 248 -5.82 6.21 -28.14
CA GLY A 248 -6.42 4.90 -28.42
C GLY A 248 -5.58 3.72 -27.90
N THR A 249 -4.24 3.81 -27.93
CA THR A 249 -3.35 2.79 -27.37
C THR A 249 -3.44 2.71 -25.84
N VAL A 250 -3.59 3.86 -25.17
CA VAL A 250 -3.84 3.95 -23.73
C VAL A 250 -5.17 3.28 -23.37
N ALA A 251 -6.24 3.62 -24.13
CA ALA A 251 -7.56 3.05 -23.98
C ALA A 251 -7.57 1.54 -24.23
N ALA A 252 -6.80 1.08 -25.24
CA ALA A 252 -6.66 -0.36 -25.54
C ALA A 252 -6.05 -1.12 -24.37
N ALA A 253 -5.02 -0.61 -23.70
CA ALA A 253 -4.41 -1.26 -22.53
C ALA A 253 -5.43 -1.42 -21.38
N ILE A 254 -6.23 -0.40 -21.11
CA ILE A 254 -7.29 -0.44 -20.09
C ILE A 254 -8.37 -1.46 -20.48
N ARG A 255 -8.82 -1.44 -21.73
CA ARG A 255 -9.79 -2.41 -22.25
C ARG A 255 -9.30 -3.84 -22.11
N ASP A 256 -8.06 -4.10 -22.51
CA ASP A 256 -7.47 -5.43 -22.48
C ASP A 256 -7.33 -5.93 -21.04
N GLY A 257 -6.91 -5.08 -20.10
CA GLY A 257 -6.90 -5.41 -18.67
C GLY A 257 -8.29 -5.68 -18.12
N PHE A 258 -9.28 -4.87 -18.47
CA PHE A 258 -10.67 -5.06 -18.07
C PHE A 258 -11.20 -6.43 -18.54
N PHE A 259 -10.99 -6.77 -19.81
CA PHE A 259 -11.44 -8.05 -20.34
C PHE A 259 -10.61 -9.23 -19.81
N THR A 260 -9.34 -9.03 -19.48
CA THR A 260 -8.55 -10.08 -18.82
C THR A 260 -9.17 -10.45 -17.46
N ALA A 261 -9.53 -9.47 -16.65
CA ALA A 261 -10.22 -9.73 -15.38
C ALA A 261 -11.63 -10.31 -15.60
N TYR A 262 -12.36 -9.82 -16.60
CA TYR A 262 -13.68 -10.33 -16.97
C TYR A 262 -13.64 -11.83 -17.36
N PHE A 263 -12.66 -12.26 -18.14
CA PHE A 263 -12.56 -13.66 -18.56
C PHE A 263 -11.95 -14.57 -17.48
N ALA A 264 -11.18 -14.01 -16.56
CA ALA A 264 -10.67 -14.73 -15.40
C ALA A 264 -11.71 -14.90 -14.27
N ASP A 265 -12.81 -14.14 -14.31
CA ASP A 265 -13.88 -14.26 -13.33
C ASP A 265 -14.60 -15.62 -13.48
N PRO A 266 -14.60 -16.49 -12.45
CA PRO A 266 -15.26 -17.78 -12.50
C PRO A 266 -16.78 -17.72 -12.43
N ASN A 267 -17.37 -16.53 -12.20
CA ASN A 267 -18.80 -16.37 -12.08
C ASN A 267 -19.51 -16.62 -13.44
N GLU A 268 -20.43 -17.56 -13.47
CA GLU A 268 -21.23 -17.85 -14.67
C GLU A 268 -22.20 -16.71 -15.03
N GLN A 269 -22.59 -15.89 -14.05
CA GLN A 269 -23.52 -14.76 -14.21
C GLN A 269 -22.79 -13.42 -14.37
N ARG A 270 -21.70 -13.42 -15.14
CA ARG A 270 -20.95 -12.17 -15.44
C ARG A 270 -21.85 -11.15 -16.15
N PRO A 271 -21.63 -9.84 -15.94
CA PRO A 271 -22.38 -8.79 -16.65
C PRO A 271 -22.12 -8.86 -18.17
N GLN A 272 -23.12 -8.47 -18.95
CA GLN A 272 -22.93 -8.24 -20.39
C GLN A 272 -22.20 -6.91 -20.58
N VAL A 273 -21.02 -6.96 -21.20
CA VAL A 273 -20.19 -5.75 -21.42
C VAL A 273 -20.28 -5.32 -22.88
N THR A 274 -20.61 -4.04 -23.10
CA THR A 274 -20.57 -3.39 -24.40
C THR A 274 -19.56 -2.24 -24.38
N VAL A 275 -18.67 -2.20 -25.37
CA VAL A 275 -17.68 -1.13 -25.51
C VAL A 275 -18.26 0.01 -26.33
N TYR A 276 -18.20 1.23 -25.77
CA TYR A 276 -18.62 2.46 -26.45
C TYR A 276 -17.38 3.34 -26.67
N ASP A 277 -17.20 3.80 -27.90
CA ASP A 277 -16.16 4.78 -28.20
C ASP A 277 -16.56 6.15 -27.62
N ALA A 278 -15.78 6.63 -26.66
CA ALA A 278 -15.93 7.94 -26.04
C ALA A 278 -15.47 9.10 -26.95
N GLY A 279 -14.91 8.78 -28.12
CA GLY A 279 -14.47 9.79 -29.09
C GLY A 279 -13.22 10.55 -28.64
N ARG A 280 -13.08 11.77 -29.16
CA ARG A 280 -11.89 12.62 -28.95
C ARG A 280 -12.14 13.80 -28.03
N SER A 281 -13.39 14.17 -27.83
CA SER A 281 -13.80 15.34 -27.05
C SER A 281 -14.64 14.94 -25.83
N ALA A 282 -14.76 15.84 -24.89
CA ALA A 282 -15.64 15.68 -23.73
C ALA A 282 -17.12 15.52 -24.14
N ASP A 283 -17.55 16.24 -25.20
CA ASP A 283 -18.92 16.14 -25.69
C ASP A 283 -19.20 14.80 -26.39
N ASP A 284 -18.21 14.20 -27.08
CA ASP A 284 -18.32 12.85 -27.62
C ASP A 284 -18.54 11.81 -26.50
N ALA A 285 -17.83 11.95 -25.40
CA ALA A 285 -17.98 11.08 -24.24
C ALA A 285 -19.38 11.19 -23.61
N VAL A 286 -19.92 12.41 -23.48
CA VAL A 286 -21.30 12.64 -23.01
C VAL A 286 -22.32 12.03 -23.99
N ALA A 287 -22.11 12.16 -25.29
CA ALA A 287 -22.98 11.55 -26.29
C ALA A 287 -22.93 10.02 -26.23
N ALA A 288 -21.74 9.43 -26.03
CA ALA A 288 -21.57 7.99 -25.88
C ALA A 288 -22.23 7.48 -24.58
N TYR A 289 -22.11 8.21 -23.46
CA TYR A 289 -22.83 7.90 -22.23
C TYR A 289 -24.36 7.87 -22.46
N ARG A 290 -24.91 8.89 -23.14
CA ARG A 290 -26.35 8.95 -23.43
C ARG A 290 -26.81 7.78 -24.31
N ARG A 291 -26.01 7.34 -25.28
CA ARG A 291 -26.30 6.14 -26.07
C ARG A 291 -26.33 4.89 -25.18
N ALA A 292 -25.31 4.71 -24.33
CA ALA A 292 -25.26 3.58 -23.40
C ALA A 292 -26.49 3.54 -22.48
N VAL A 293 -26.92 4.70 -21.96
CA VAL A 293 -28.15 4.82 -21.15
C VAL A 293 -29.40 4.46 -21.96
N ALA A 294 -29.50 4.92 -23.22
CA ALA A 294 -30.63 4.58 -24.10
C ALA A 294 -30.68 3.08 -24.43
N ASP A 295 -29.50 2.42 -24.54
CA ASP A 295 -29.41 0.98 -24.75
C ASP A 295 -29.71 0.20 -23.45
N GLY A 296 -29.96 0.89 -22.32
CA GLY A 296 -30.41 0.35 -21.06
C GLY A 296 -29.31 -0.36 -20.27
N VAL A 297 -28.11 0.20 -20.19
CA VAL A 297 -27.06 -0.31 -19.30
C VAL A 297 -27.34 0.05 -17.84
N ASP A 298 -26.85 -0.77 -16.93
CA ASP A 298 -27.02 -0.62 -15.50
C ASP A 298 -25.87 0.16 -14.85
N ARG A 299 -24.68 0.11 -15.46
CA ARG A 299 -23.47 0.82 -15.02
C ARG A 299 -22.61 1.25 -16.20
N VAL A 300 -21.87 2.32 -16.01
CA VAL A 300 -20.88 2.82 -16.98
C VAL A 300 -19.50 2.86 -16.32
N VAL A 301 -18.49 2.28 -16.96
CA VAL A 301 -17.08 2.34 -16.61
C VAL A 301 -16.36 3.22 -17.62
N GLY A 302 -15.70 4.26 -17.14
CA GLY A 302 -15.21 5.37 -17.96
C GLY A 302 -16.06 6.64 -17.76
N PRO A 303 -15.73 7.76 -18.40
CA PRO A 303 -14.65 7.95 -19.37
C PRO A 303 -13.27 8.02 -18.74
N LEU A 304 -12.23 8.10 -19.60
CA LEU A 304 -10.82 8.13 -19.20
C LEU A 304 -10.26 9.58 -19.13
N GLN A 305 -10.66 10.44 -20.05
CA GLN A 305 -10.10 11.79 -20.16
C GLN A 305 -10.64 12.69 -19.05
N ARG A 306 -9.75 13.43 -18.36
CA ARG A 306 -10.10 14.29 -17.21
C ARG A 306 -11.18 15.31 -17.53
N GLU A 307 -11.05 15.95 -18.69
CA GLU A 307 -12.06 16.91 -19.18
C GLU A 307 -13.43 16.22 -19.43
N ALA A 308 -13.41 15.01 -20.02
CA ALA A 308 -14.62 14.23 -20.25
C ALA A 308 -15.29 13.79 -18.93
N VAL A 309 -14.51 13.41 -17.92
CA VAL A 309 -15.03 13.12 -16.57
C VAL A 309 -15.69 14.36 -15.98
N GLY A 310 -15.00 15.52 -16.00
CA GLY A 310 -15.55 16.78 -15.49
C GLY A 310 -16.82 17.20 -16.21
N ARG A 311 -16.85 17.05 -17.53
CA ARG A 311 -18.03 17.39 -18.36
C ARG A 311 -19.21 16.45 -18.10
N LEU A 312 -18.92 15.16 -17.91
CA LEU A 312 -19.94 14.16 -17.62
C LEU A 312 -20.54 14.36 -16.22
N PHE A 313 -19.71 14.64 -15.20
CA PHE A 313 -20.17 14.85 -13.83
C PHE A 313 -21.03 16.11 -13.64
N GLN A 314 -21.02 17.02 -14.60
CA GLN A 314 -21.94 18.18 -14.63
C GLN A 314 -23.32 17.83 -15.21
N GLN A 315 -23.52 16.59 -15.72
CA GLN A 315 -24.80 16.14 -16.27
C GLN A 315 -25.64 15.43 -15.20
N ALA A 316 -26.93 15.29 -15.45
CA ALA A 316 -27.75 14.32 -14.73
C ALA A 316 -27.33 12.90 -15.14
N LEU A 317 -26.98 12.07 -14.14
CA LEU A 317 -26.52 10.69 -14.34
C LEU A 317 -27.59 9.69 -13.87
N PRO A 318 -28.56 9.32 -14.74
CA PRO A 318 -29.55 8.28 -14.39
C PRO A 318 -28.92 6.90 -14.21
N VAL A 319 -27.75 6.67 -14.81
CA VAL A 319 -26.94 5.46 -14.63
C VAL A 319 -25.63 5.84 -13.96
N ARG A 320 -25.27 5.08 -12.92
CA ARG A 320 -24.04 5.31 -12.12
C ARG A 320 -22.78 5.13 -12.96
N VAL A 321 -21.77 5.94 -12.69
CA VAL A 321 -20.51 5.97 -13.42
C VAL A 321 -19.35 5.65 -12.48
N LEU A 322 -18.47 4.74 -12.90
CA LEU A 322 -17.11 4.60 -12.40
C LEU A 322 -16.18 5.28 -13.41
N ALA A 323 -15.88 6.55 -13.21
CA ALA A 323 -14.93 7.28 -14.06
C ALA A 323 -13.50 6.74 -13.85
N LEU A 324 -12.71 6.66 -14.93
CA LEU A 324 -11.35 6.12 -14.90
C LEU A 324 -10.28 7.22 -14.81
N ASN A 325 -10.66 8.36 -14.28
CA ASN A 325 -9.78 9.48 -13.92
C ASN A 325 -10.50 10.44 -12.97
N HIS A 326 -9.75 11.44 -12.49
CA HIS A 326 -10.25 12.53 -11.68
C HIS A 326 -10.46 13.78 -12.54
N PRO A 327 -11.55 14.56 -12.37
CA PRO A 327 -11.74 15.80 -13.09
C PRO A 327 -10.74 16.88 -12.65
N ASP A 328 -10.39 17.78 -13.57
CA ASP A 328 -9.49 18.91 -13.26
C ASP A 328 -10.04 19.86 -12.19
N SER A 329 -11.36 19.95 -12.08
CA SER A 329 -12.02 20.79 -11.08
C SER A 329 -11.88 20.29 -9.64
N GLY A 330 -11.46 19.05 -9.44
CA GLY A 330 -11.45 18.40 -8.13
C GLY A 330 -12.85 18.20 -7.51
N ALA A 331 -13.92 18.46 -8.27
CA ALA A 331 -15.29 18.25 -7.79
C ALA A 331 -15.55 16.76 -7.52
N PRO A 332 -16.24 16.40 -6.43
CA PRO A 332 -16.57 15.02 -6.15
C PRO A 332 -17.52 14.45 -7.19
N PRO A 333 -17.50 13.13 -7.43
CA PRO A 333 -18.46 12.48 -8.31
C PRO A 333 -19.91 12.66 -7.81
N PRO A 334 -20.90 12.66 -8.71
CA PRO A 334 -22.31 12.68 -8.35
C PRO A 334 -22.68 11.47 -7.47
N PRO A 335 -23.71 11.59 -6.59
CA PRO A 335 -24.11 10.54 -5.67
C PRO A 335 -24.28 9.17 -6.34
N GLY A 336 -23.62 8.15 -5.78
CA GLY A 336 -23.64 6.79 -6.28
C GLY A 336 -22.69 6.52 -7.47
N SER A 337 -22.04 7.54 -8.01
CA SER A 337 -20.92 7.41 -8.95
C SER A 337 -19.60 7.46 -8.21
N ALA A 338 -18.52 7.04 -8.88
CA ALA A 338 -17.19 7.06 -8.32
C ALA A 338 -16.15 7.47 -9.37
N GLU A 339 -14.98 7.87 -8.87
CA GLU A 339 -13.80 8.17 -9.68
C GLU A 339 -12.60 7.37 -9.21
N PHE A 340 -11.88 6.79 -10.15
CA PHE A 340 -10.73 5.94 -9.95
C PHE A 340 -9.67 6.25 -11.01
N GLY A 341 -8.40 6.38 -10.61
CA GLY A 341 -7.36 6.75 -11.55
C GLY A 341 -5.97 6.49 -11.01
N LEU A 342 -4.96 6.94 -11.78
CA LEU A 342 -3.54 6.83 -11.45
C LEU A 342 -2.92 8.22 -11.25
N PRO A 343 -3.40 9.03 -10.28
CA PRO A 343 -2.87 10.38 -10.10
C PRO A 343 -1.44 10.34 -9.54
N PRO A 344 -0.50 11.11 -10.14
CA PRO A 344 0.88 11.17 -9.68
C PRO A 344 1.03 11.79 -8.29
N ASP A 345 0.04 12.54 -7.84
CA ASP A 345 -0.01 13.16 -6.52
C ASP A 345 0.03 12.11 -5.40
N VAL A 346 -0.67 11.00 -5.58
CA VAL A 346 -0.67 9.86 -4.64
C VAL A 346 0.74 9.28 -4.49
N GLU A 347 1.47 9.13 -5.60
CA GLU A 347 2.84 8.62 -5.58
C GLU A 347 3.78 9.56 -4.84
N GLY A 348 3.66 10.88 -5.07
CA GLY A 348 4.43 11.88 -4.35
C GLY A 348 4.16 11.87 -2.85
N THR A 349 2.88 11.80 -2.46
CA THR A 349 2.46 11.71 -1.05
C THR A 349 3.05 10.46 -0.38
N GLN A 350 2.91 9.30 -0.99
CA GLN A 350 3.43 8.05 -0.43
C GLN A 350 4.96 8.00 -0.39
N ALA A 351 5.65 8.66 -1.34
CA ALA A 351 7.10 8.79 -1.27
C ALA A 351 7.54 9.64 -0.06
N ALA A 352 6.85 10.73 0.23
CA ALA A 352 7.09 11.52 1.43
C ALA A 352 6.89 10.69 2.71
N GLU A 353 5.78 9.96 2.79
CA GLU A 353 5.47 9.07 3.91
C GLU A 353 6.53 7.98 4.09
N ARG A 354 6.96 7.34 2.99
CA ARG A 354 8.00 6.31 3.02
C ARG A 354 9.32 6.85 3.57
N MET A 355 9.74 8.03 3.11
CA MET A 355 10.96 8.68 3.58
C MET A 355 10.86 9.01 5.08
N LEU A 356 9.73 9.53 5.53
CA LEU A 356 9.50 9.86 6.94
C LEU A 356 9.52 8.63 7.85
N VAL A 357 8.92 7.52 7.41
CA VAL A 357 8.98 6.22 8.12
C VAL A 357 10.42 5.70 8.20
N ARG A 358 11.26 5.95 7.18
CA ARG A 358 12.69 5.62 7.17
C ARG A 358 13.53 6.58 8.03
N GLY A 359 12.92 7.51 8.76
CA GLY A 359 13.62 8.50 9.61
C GLY A 359 14.25 9.64 8.82
N ILE A 360 13.94 9.78 7.54
CA ILE A 360 14.46 10.86 6.69
C ILE A 360 13.65 12.12 6.97
N ARG A 361 14.34 13.20 7.32
CA ARG A 361 13.73 14.50 7.66
C ARG A 361 14.24 15.65 6.78
N SER A 362 15.20 15.37 5.90
CA SER A 362 15.74 16.34 4.95
C SER A 362 15.72 15.75 3.54
N SER A 363 15.16 16.44 2.55
CA SER A 363 15.03 15.92 1.19
C SER A 363 15.43 16.93 0.12
N ALA A 364 16.16 16.45 -0.89
CA ALA A 364 16.30 17.12 -2.17
C ALA A 364 15.25 16.57 -3.16
N ILE A 365 14.82 17.41 -4.12
CA ILE A 365 13.87 17.03 -5.16
C ILE A 365 14.51 17.23 -6.54
N LEU A 366 14.48 16.17 -7.36
CA LEU A 366 14.94 16.20 -8.75
C LEU A 366 13.85 15.63 -9.66
N ILE A 367 13.30 16.42 -10.54
CA ILE A 367 12.14 16.03 -11.36
C ILE A 367 12.33 16.31 -12.84
N ALA A 368 11.64 15.54 -13.68
CA ALA A 368 11.52 15.85 -15.10
C ALA A 368 10.68 17.12 -15.32
N GLN A 369 10.93 17.81 -16.44
CA GLN A 369 10.16 18.97 -16.87
C GLN A 369 8.81 18.55 -17.49
N THR A 370 7.93 17.96 -16.66
CA THR A 370 6.61 17.50 -17.06
C THR A 370 5.56 17.87 -16.02
N GLU A 371 4.28 17.99 -16.42
CA GLU A 371 3.19 18.33 -15.52
C GLU A 371 3.02 17.27 -14.41
N TRP A 372 3.05 15.97 -14.78
CA TRP A 372 2.88 14.89 -13.82
C TRP A 372 4.01 14.85 -12.77
N ALA A 373 5.26 15.12 -13.16
CA ALA A 373 6.38 15.17 -12.22
C ALA A 373 6.29 16.39 -11.29
N GLN A 374 5.79 17.52 -11.80
CA GLN A 374 5.52 18.70 -10.98
C GLN A 374 4.42 18.45 -9.95
N ARG A 375 3.32 17.81 -10.36
CA ARG A 375 2.23 17.44 -9.44
C ARG A 375 2.73 16.47 -8.35
N ALA A 376 3.47 15.43 -8.72
CA ALA A 376 4.07 14.50 -7.76
C ALA A 376 4.98 15.23 -6.77
N SER A 377 5.83 16.17 -7.25
CA SER A 377 6.75 16.91 -6.37
C SER A 377 6.04 17.88 -5.44
N GLN A 378 4.94 18.50 -5.88
CA GLN A 378 4.12 19.36 -5.04
C GLN A 378 3.45 18.57 -3.92
N ALA A 379 2.86 17.43 -4.25
CA ALA A 379 2.25 16.52 -3.28
C ALA A 379 3.28 15.96 -2.29
N PHE A 380 4.46 15.56 -2.78
CA PHE A 380 5.59 15.15 -1.95
C PHE A 380 5.97 16.24 -0.96
N ARG A 381 6.25 17.47 -1.45
CA ARG A 381 6.65 18.60 -0.62
C ARG A 381 5.60 18.91 0.44
N ALA A 382 4.34 19.06 0.03
CA ALA A 382 3.25 19.38 0.93
C ALA A 382 3.17 18.35 2.08
N ARG A 383 3.19 17.06 1.75
CA ARG A 383 3.12 15.98 2.73
C ARG A 383 4.37 15.92 3.62
N PHE A 384 5.56 16.00 3.02
CA PHE A 384 6.82 15.92 3.73
C PHE A 384 6.99 17.04 4.74
N GLU A 385 6.69 18.30 4.35
CA GLU A 385 6.81 19.47 5.20
C GLU A 385 5.69 19.52 6.27
N GLN A 386 4.48 19.08 5.96
CA GLN A 386 3.38 18.94 6.92
C GLN A 386 3.76 18.02 8.10
N GLU A 387 4.51 16.97 7.83
CA GLU A 387 4.95 15.99 8.84
C GLU A 387 6.33 16.29 9.45
N GLY A 388 6.79 17.53 9.32
CA GLY A 388 8.01 18.01 9.94
C GLY A 388 9.31 17.68 9.19
N GLY A 389 9.22 17.20 7.96
CA GLY A 389 10.35 17.13 7.03
C GLY A 389 10.70 18.50 6.47
N ARG A 390 11.88 18.61 5.85
CA ARG A 390 12.34 19.85 5.19
C ARG A 390 12.87 19.55 3.79
N VAL A 391 12.30 20.18 2.78
CA VAL A 391 12.86 20.17 1.43
C VAL A 391 13.94 21.24 1.32
N VAL A 392 15.19 20.82 1.09
CA VAL A 392 16.37 21.68 1.11
C VAL A 392 16.70 22.29 -0.23
N GLY A 393 16.26 21.67 -1.32
CA GLY A 393 16.46 22.16 -2.67
C GLY A 393 15.65 21.37 -3.69
N GLN A 394 15.44 21.99 -4.84
CA GLN A 394 14.72 21.38 -5.96
C GLN A 394 15.33 21.81 -7.28
N ALA A 395 15.45 20.87 -8.22
CA ALA A 395 15.80 21.16 -9.59
C ALA A 395 14.92 20.38 -10.58
N THR A 396 14.71 21.00 -11.74
CA THR A 396 13.96 20.41 -12.85
C THR A 396 14.91 20.11 -14.01
N LEU A 397 14.80 18.90 -14.55
CA LEU A 397 15.67 18.36 -15.58
C LEU A 397 14.96 18.40 -16.93
N ALA A 398 15.59 19.02 -17.92
CA ALA A 398 15.07 19.03 -19.28
C ALA A 398 15.24 17.64 -19.93
N SER A 399 14.32 17.28 -20.84
CA SER A 399 14.30 15.96 -21.48
C SER A 399 15.51 15.69 -22.40
N ASN A 400 16.15 16.74 -22.91
CA ASN A 400 17.32 16.69 -23.80
C ASN A 400 18.66 16.88 -23.07
N GLU A 401 18.62 17.06 -21.75
CA GLU A 401 19.83 17.22 -20.93
C GLU A 401 20.38 15.84 -20.55
N VAL A 402 21.70 15.69 -20.58
CA VAL A 402 22.42 14.45 -20.23
C VAL A 402 23.44 14.65 -19.11
N ASN A 403 23.74 15.89 -18.76
CA ASN A 403 24.67 16.26 -17.69
C ASN A 403 23.89 17.02 -16.60
N TYR A 404 23.64 16.36 -15.50
CA TYR A 404 22.79 16.87 -14.41
C TYR A 404 23.58 17.47 -13.24
N ARG A 405 24.89 17.64 -13.37
CA ARG A 405 25.76 18.10 -12.27
C ARG A 405 25.29 19.41 -11.64
N ASP A 406 24.92 20.41 -12.45
CA ASP A 406 24.43 21.68 -11.91
C ASP A 406 23.08 21.51 -11.19
N ALA A 407 22.17 20.73 -11.75
CA ALA A 407 20.89 20.41 -11.12
C ALA A 407 21.08 19.64 -9.79
N ILE A 408 21.97 18.65 -9.77
CA ILE A 408 22.34 17.90 -8.56
C ILE A 408 22.87 18.88 -7.51
N ARG A 409 23.84 19.71 -7.85
CA ARG A 409 24.41 20.69 -6.93
C ARG A 409 23.36 21.64 -6.37
N ILE A 410 22.48 22.18 -7.21
CA ILE A 410 21.40 23.10 -6.78
C ILE A 410 20.45 22.40 -5.80
N ALA A 411 20.02 21.18 -6.12
CA ALA A 411 19.06 20.46 -5.30
C ALA A 411 19.66 19.97 -3.97
N THR A 412 20.94 19.55 -3.96
CA THR A 412 21.55 18.82 -2.84
C THR A 412 22.41 19.66 -1.92
N THR A 413 22.69 20.94 -2.23
CA THR A 413 23.56 21.82 -1.44
C THR A 413 23.17 21.92 0.05
N GLY A 414 21.89 21.76 0.37
CA GLY A 414 21.38 21.81 1.74
C GLY A 414 21.19 20.45 2.40
N LEU A 415 21.52 19.34 1.73
CA LEU A 415 21.46 18.02 2.37
C LEU A 415 22.54 17.94 3.46
N ALA A 416 22.13 17.50 4.65
CA ALA A 416 23.07 17.23 5.72
C ALA A 416 24.01 16.09 5.28
N THR A 417 25.28 16.35 5.17
CA THR A 417 26.31 15.31 5.14
C THR A 417 26.25 14.62 6.50
N SER A 418 26.17 13.28 6.50
CA SER A 418 26.18 12.49 7.74
C SER A 418 27.44 12.81 8.55
N THR A 419 27.39 13.83 9.39
CA THR A 419 28.37 14.04 10.44
C THR A 419 27.83 13.33 11.68
N THR A 420 28.51 12.27 12.08
CA THR A 420 28.44 11.69 13.41
C THR A 420 28.69 12.80 14.43
N GLY A 421 27.63 13.43 14.90
CA GLY A 421 27.68 14.45 15.93
C GLY A 421 26.58 14.18 16.94
N ASP A 422 26.96 14.19 18.22
CA ASP A 422 26.13 13.91 19.40
C ASP A 422 25.03 14.96 19.66
N ASP A 423 24.40 15.54 18.65
CA ASP A 423 23.26 16.43 18.84
C ASP A 423 21.96 15.60 18.80
N PRO A 424 21.27 15.39 19.94
CA PRO A 424 20.01 14.65 20.00
C PRO A 424 18.87 15.32 19.22
N ASN A 425 19.04 16.58 18.77
CA ASN A 425 18.10 17.30 17.91
C ASN A 425 18.57 17.38 16.45
N ALA A 426 19.67 16.74 16.08
CA ALA A 426 20.12 16.70 14.70
C ALA A 426 19.07 16.02 13.83
N ILE A 427 18.69 16.66 12.71
CA ILE A 427 17.77 16.10 11.70
C ILE A 427 18.45 14.85 11.13
N THR A 428 18.05 13.70 11.66
CA THR A 428 18.64 12.41 11.31
C THR A 428 18.08 11.94 9.99
N GLY A 429 18.93 11.82 9.00
CA GLY A 429 18.64 11.22 7.70
C GLY A 429 18.30 12.23 6.61
N SER A 430 19.03 12.09 5.50
CA SER A 430 18.79 12.83 4.26
C SER A 430 18.37 11.84 3.17
N GLY A 431 17.53 12.28 2.21
CA GLY A 431 17.10 11.48 1.07
C GLY A 431 16.85 12.32 -0.16
N ILE A 432 16.67 11.67 -1.28
CA ILE A 432 16.40 12.31 -2.57
C ILE A 432 15.08 11.77 -3.12
N PHE A 433 14.17 12.68 -3.44
CA PHE A 433 12.95 12.33 -4.19
C PHE A 433 13.15 12.62 -5.66
N ILE A 434 12.85 11.64 -6.52
CA ILE A 434 12.89 11.80 -7.97
C ILE A 434 11.53 11.42 -8.61
N SER A 435 11.16 12.17 -9.66
CA SER A 435 10.00 11.87 -10.49
C SER A 435 10.33 12.12 -11.94
N MET A 436 10.69 11.06 -12.67
CA MET A 436 11.18 11.12 -14.05
C MET A 436 11.07 9.77 -14.75
N LEU A 437 11.25 9.77 -16.06
CA LEU A 437 11.25 8.56 -16.88
C LEU A 437 12.54 7.74 -16.68
N PRO A 438 12.53 6.43 -17.02
CA PRO A 438 13.67 5.54 -16.82
C PRO A 438 14.96 6.05 -17.48
N GLN A 439 14.86 6.61 -18.68
CA GLN A 439 16.02 7.11 -19.43
C GLN A 439 16.75 8.24 -18.68
N GLN A 440 15.99 9.15 -18.05
CA GLN A 440 16.58 10.24 -17.26
C GLN A 440 17.12 9.72 -15.92
N ALA A 441 16.39 8.82 -15.26
CA ALA A 441 16.80 8.25 -13.97
C ALA A 441 18.11 7.44 -14.09
N ARG A 442 18.25 6.64 -15.15
CA ARG A 442 19.49 5.88 -15.46
C ARG A 442 20.69 6.78 -15.73
N LEU A 443 20.49 8.02 -16.15
CA LEU A 443 21.56 9.02 -16.26
C LEU A 443 21.81 9.76 -14.94
N LEU A 444 20.75 10.02 -14.16
CA LEU A 444 20.85 10.79 -12.93
C LEU A 444 21.54 10.01 -11.80
N VAL A 445 21.12 8.76 -11.57
CA VAL A 445 21.56 7.99 -10.39
C VAL A 445 23.08 7.75 -10.40
N PRO A 446 23.73 7.36 -11.51
CA PRO A 446 25.19 7.29 -11.55
C PRO A 446 25.88 8.65 -11.32
N GLN A 447 25.29 9.76 -11.80
CA GLN A 447 25.88 11.10 -11.59
C GLN A 447 25.79 11.55 -10.13
N LEU A 448 24.72 11.16 -9.38
CA LEU A 448 24.66 11.36 -7.93
C LEU A 448 25.85 10.67 -7.24
N ASN A 449 26.15 9.44 -7.62
CA ASN A 449 27.28 8.68 -7.07
C ASN A 449 28.64 9.33 -7.40
N ILE A 450 28.82 9.82 -8.64
CA ILE A 450 30.03 10.52 -9.06
C ILE A 450 30.23 11.81 -8.28
N ASP A 451 29.16 12.54 -7.98
CA ASP A 451 29.20 13.77 -7.18
C ASP A 451 29.19 13.49 -5.66
N ASN A 452 29.41 12.23 -5.25
CA ASN A 452 29.45 11.76 -3.84
C ASN A 452 28.17 12.05 -3.05
N VAL A 453 27.02 12.07 -3.70
CA VAL A 453 25.72 12.17 -3.04
C VAL A 453 25.24 10.76 -2.72
N THR A 454 25.44 10.33 -1.48
CA THR A 454 25.14 8.95 -1.00
C THR A 454 23.77 8.79 -0.36
N ALA A 455 22.95 9.85 -0.38
CA ALA A 455 21.61 9.81 0.20
C ALA A 455 20.70 8.82 -0.58
N PRO A 456 19.86 8.01 0.10
CA PRO A 456 18.96 7.08 -0.56
C PRO A 456 17.98 7.81 -1.48
N VAL A 457 17.66 7.17 -2.60
CA VAL A 457 16.80 7.72 -3.65
C VAL A 457 15.45 7.04 -3.62
N PHE A 458 14.39 7.86 -3.57
CA PHE A 458 12.99 7.44 -3.62
C PHE A 458 12.31 8.02 -4.85
N ALA A 459 11.51 7.21 -5.53
CA ALA A 459 10.96 7.60 -6.81
C ALA A 459 9.46 7.31 -6.93
N THR A 460 8.82 8.00 -7.88
CA THR A 460 7.51 7.60 -8.41
C THR A 460 7.64 6.38 -9.32
N SER A 461 6.53 5.72 -9.62
CA SER A 461 6.46 4.55 -10.52
C SER A 461 7.09 4.79 -11.90
N HIS A 462 7.12 6.03 -12.34
CA HIS A 462 7.64 6.42 -13.66
C HIS A 462 9.11 6.06 -13.87
N VAL A 463 9.89 5.84 -12.81
CA VAL A 463 11.29 5.41 -12.89
C VAL A 463 11.45 3.99 -13.45
N TYR A 464 10.42 3.17 -13.33
CA TYR A 464 10.39 1.80 -13.83
C TYR A 464 9.64 1.73 -15.17
N ALA A 465 10.28 1.17 -16.19
CA ALA A 465 9.69 1.05 -17.53
C ALA A 465 8.45 0.11 -17.57
N GLY A 466 8.24 -0.73 -16.54
CA GLY A 466 7.22 -1.76 -16.54
C GLY A 466 7.63 -3.01 -17.33
N GLU A 467 8.92 -3.14 -17.65
CA GLU A 467 9.52 -4.34 -18.26
C GLU A 467 10.92 -4.57 -17.69
N ARG A 468 11.37 -5.81 -17.68
CA ARG A 468 12.69 -6.15 -17.18
C ARG A 468 13.77 -5.78 -18.20
N ASN A 469 14.69 -4.93 -17.82
CA ASN A 469 15.89 -4.61 -18.60
C ASN A 469 17.13 -4.60 -17.70
N VAL A 470 17.57 -5.78 -17.29
CA VAL A 470 18.67 -5.97 -16.33
C VAL A 470 19.92 -5.17 -16.68
N GLY A 471 20.25 -5.05 -17.96
CA GLY A 471 21.44 -4.32 -18.41
C GLY A 471 21.37 -2.83 -18.13
N LEU A 472 20.23 -2.21 -18.44
CA LEU A 472 20.01 -0.77 -18.26
C LEU A 472 19.59 -0.40 -16.84
N ASP A 473 18.83 -1.28 -16.15
CA ASP A 473 18.28 -0.97 -14.83
C ASP A 473 19.31 -1.13 -13.70
N ARG A 474 20.51 -1.66 -13.97
CA ARG A 474 21.63 -1.64 -13.02
C ARG A 474 22.05 -0.23 -12.59
N ASP A 475 21.86 0.74 -13.46
CA ASP A 475 22.12 2.13 -13.13
C ASP A 475 21.14 2.68 -12.08
N LEU A 476 20.05 1.96 -11.81
CA LEU A 476 19.03 2.30 -10.82
C LEU A 476 19.16 1.51 -9.52
N ASP A 477 20.17 0.64 -9.38
CA ASP A 477 20.31 -0.20 -8.18
C ASP A 477 20.31 0.64 -6.90
N GLY A 478 19.51 0.21 -5.93
CA GLY A 478 19.29 0.92 -4.67
C GLY A 478 18.14 1.93 -4.68
N VAL A 479 17.59 2.32 -5.84
CA VAL A 479 16.44 3.23 -5.91
C VAL A 479 15.19 2.52 -5.43
N GLU A 480 14.52 3.07 -4.40
CA GLU A 480 13.18 2.66 -3.98
C GLU A 480 12.12 3.45 -4.75
N PHE A 481 11.03 2.79 -5.16
CA PHE A 481 9.94 3.45 -5.87
C PHE A 481 8.58 2.83 -5.54
N SER A 482 7.53 3.65 -5.60
CA SER A 482 6.16 3.16 -5.45
C SER A 482 5.60 2.72 -6.80
N ASP A 483 4.91 1.58 -6.86
CA ASP A 483 4.26 1.11 -8.10
C ASP A 483 3.05 0.23 -7.81
N ALA A 484 2.33 -0.13 -8.86
CA ALA A 484 1.27 -1.13 -8.84
C ALA A 484 1.84 -2.49 -8.42
N PRO A 485 1.29 -3.15 -7.40
CA PRO A 485 1.83 -4.42 -6.90
C PRO A 485 1.89 -5.51 -7.97
N TRP A 486 0.95 -5.52 -8.92
CA TRP A 486 0.94 -6.48 -10.03
C TRP A 486 2.18 -6.39 -10.94
N LEU A 487 2.87 -5.22 -10.96
CA LEU A 487 4.11 -5.05 -11.71
C LEU A 487 5.33 -5.55 -10.97
N LEU A 488 5.25 -5.68 -9.65
CA LEU A 488 6.38 -6.01 -8.80
C LEU A 488 6.48 -7.50 -8.48
N GLY A 489 5.36 -8.24 -8.56
CA GLY A 489 5.36 -9.66 -8.28
C GLY A 489 4.00 -10.34 -8.44
N PRO A 490 3.94 -11.66 -8.25
CA PRO A 490 2.70 -12.42 -8.30
C PRO A 490 1.70 -11.95 -7.23
N MET A 491 0.42 -11.91 -7.59
CA MET A 491 -0.67 -11.54 -6.68
C MET A 491 -1.73 -12.62 -6.63
N LEU A 492 -2.20 -12.94 -5.42
CA LEU A 492 -3.27 -13.92 -5.23
C LEU A 492 -4.56 -13.46 -5.91
N GLY A 493 -5.16 -14.35 -6.71
CA GLY A 493 -6.43 -14.08 -7.42
C GLY A 493 -6.30 -13.12 -8.60
N LYS A 494 -5.08 -12.74 -8.99
CA LYS A 494 -4.81 -11.99 -10.22
C LYS A 494 -4.07 -12.88 -11.21
N PRO A 495 -4.24 -12.65 -12.53
CA PRO A 495 -3.50 -13.39 -13.55
C PRO A 495 -1.99 -13.16 -13.39
N ASP A 496 -1.20 -14.21 -13.63
CA ASP A 496 0.25 -14.09 -13.65
C ASP A 496 0.69 -13.14 -14.77
N ARG A 497 1.52 -12.15 -14.40
CA ARG A 497 1.94 -11.12 -15.34
C ARG A 497 2.83 -11.65 -16.43
N ASP A 498 3.76 -12.56 -16.10
CA ASP A 498 4.71 -13.12 -17.07
C ASP A 498 3.98 -13.99 -18.11
N GLU A 499 2.87 -14.63 -17.75
CA GLU A 499 2.01 -15.33 -18.69
C GLU A 499 1.24 -14.36 -19.59
N ILE A 500 0.67 -13.30 -19.02
CA ILE A 500 -0.14 -12.32 -19.74
C ILE A 500 0.67 -11.52 -20.76
N ILE A 501 1.87 -11.06 -20.42
CA ILE A 501 2.70 -10.25 -21.34
C ILE A 501 3.12 -11.02 -22.61
N ASN A 502 3.20 -12.35 -22.53
CA ASN A 502 3.47 -13.21 -23.68
C ASN A 502 2.29 -13.30 -24.65
N GLN A 503 1.08 -13.01 -24.20
CA GLN A 503 -0.16 -13.11 -24.99
C GLN A 503 -0.70 -11.73 -25.38
N ILE A 504 -0.55 -10.73 -24.51
CA ILE A 504 -1.16 -9.42 -24.63
C ILE A 504 -0.08 -8.34 -24.47
N SER A 505 0.36 -7.77 -25.58
CA SER A 505 1.45 -6.77 -25.59
C SER A 505 1.13 -5.51 -24.81
N SER A 506 -0.13 -5.11 -24.70
CA SER A 506 -0.55 -3.93 -23.92
C SER A 506 -0.36 -4.10 -22.38
N ALA A 507 -0.12 -5.33 -21.92
CA ALA A 507 0.20 -5.63 -20.51
C ALA A 507 1.66 -5.34 -20.15
N ASN A 508 2.50 -4.95 -21.11
CA ASN A 508 3.92 -4.72 -20.92
C ASN A 508 4.29 -3.23 -21.03
N ALA A 509 5.50 -2.89 -20.61
CA ALA A 509 6.10 -1.57 -20.69
C ALA A 509 5.14 -0.46 -20.20
N SER A 510 5.00 0.62 -20.93
CA SER A 510 4.16 1.78 -20.58
C SER A 510 2.66 1.45 -20.46
N GLY A 511 2.19 0.34 -21.03
CA GLY A 511 0.80 -0.12 -20.93
C GLY A 511 0.48 -0.84 -19.63
N ALA A 512 1.48 -1.38 -18.93
CA ALA A 512 1.28 -2.29 -17.81
C ALA A 512 0.41 -1.72 -16.67
N ARG A 513 0.63 -0.47 -16.28
CA ARG A 513 -0.17 0.19 -15.21
C ARG A 513 -1.61 0.48 -15.65
N LEU A 514 -1.80 0.80 -16.92
CA LEU A 514 -3.12 1.01 -17.52
C LEU A 514 -3.88 -0.31 -17.66
N PHE A 515 -3.17 -1.39 -17.97
CA PHE A 515 -3.72 -2.74 -17.97
C PHE A 515 -4.18 -3.13 -16.56
N ALA A 516 -3.36 -2.91 -15.55
CA ALA A 516 -3.72 -3.11 -14.14
C ALA A 516 -4.93 -2.27 -13.71
N LEU A 517 -5.00 -0.99 -14.16
CA LEU A 517 -6.18 -0.13 -13.96
C LEU A 517 -7.44 -0.75 -14.58
N GLY A 518 -7.33 -1.32 -15.78
CA GLY A 518 -8.44 -2.02 -16.43
C GLY A 518 -8.92 -3.22 -15.63
N MET A 519 -8.01 -4.06 -15.11
CA MET A 519 -8.37 -5.19 -14.24
C MET A 519 -9.13 -4.73 -13.00
N ASP A 520 -8.64 -3.67 -12.34
CA ASP A 520 -9.30 -3.15 -11.15
C ASP A 520 -10.65 -2.49 -11.47
N ALA A 521 -10.77 -1.85 -12.63
CA ALA A 521 -12.04 -1.26 -13.05
C ALA A 521 -13.15 -2.32 -13.20
N TYR A 522 -12.82 -3.54 -13.66
CA TYR A 522 -13.74 -4.67 -13.66
C TYR A 522 -14.03 -5.17 -12.24
N ASN A 523 -12.99 -5.42 -11.45
CA ASN A 523 -13.14 -5.97 -10.11
C ASN A 523 -13.92 -5.02 -9.16
N LEU A 524 -13.77 -3.72 -9.34
CA LEU A 524 -14.52 -2.71 -8.60
C LEU A 524 -16.03 -2.80 -8.83
N LEU A 525 -16.50 -3.30 -9.97
CA LEU A 525 -17.95 -3.47 -10.20
C LEU A 525 -18.62 -4.36 -9.15
N GLY A 526 -17.87 -5.31 -8.58
CA GLY A 526 -18.38 -6.22 -7.55
C GLY A 526 -18.28 -5.69 -6.12
N VAL A 527 -17.45 -4.69 -5.86
CA VAL A 527 -17.13 -4.24 -4.48
C VAL A 527 -17.39 -2.76 -4.24
N ILE A 528 -17.62 -1.97 -5.29
CA ILE A 528 -17.67 -0.50 -5.20
C ILE A 528 -18.76 -0.01 -4.24
N ASP A 529 -19.94 -0.62 -4.27
CA ASP A 529 -21.04 -0.22 -3.37
C ASP A 529 -20.69 -0.51 -1.90
N ALA A 530 -19.97 -1.61 -1.63
CA ALA A 530 -19.50 -1.96 -0.30
C ALA A 530 -18.37 -1.03 0.16
N LEU A 531 -17.42 -0.67 -0.74
CA LEU A 531 -16.35 0.29 -0.45
C LEU A 531 -16.92 1.68 -0.10
N LEU A 532 -17.91 2.15 -0.88
CA LEU A 532 -18.56 3.44 -0.64
C LEU A 532 -19.38 3.47 0.65
N ALA A 533 -20.01 2.34 1.00
CA ALA A 533 -20.81 2.21 2.21
C ALA A 533 -19.94 2.08 3.48
N ASN A 534 -18.73 1.56 3.35
CA ASN A 534 -17.85 1.23 4.48
C ASN A 534 -16.47 1.89 4.33
N PRO A 535 -16.35 3.20 4.59
CA PRO A 535 -15.04 3.88 4.60
C PRO A 535 -14.07 3.18 5.55
N GLY A 536 -12.86 2.90 5.08
CA GLY A 536 -11.85 2.18 5.84
C GLY A 536 -11.78 0.68 5.53
N GLN A 537 -12.74 0.10 4.81
CA GLN A 537 -12.54 -1.19 4.16
C GLN A 537 -11.73 -1.02 2.88
N TYR A 538 -11.04 -2.07 2.46
CA TYR A 538 -10.25 -2.06 1.23
C TYR A 538 -10.52 -3.30 0.38
N ALA A 539 -10.22 -3.19 -0.89
CA ALA A 539 -10.16 -4.31 -1.80
C ALA A 539 -8.75 -4.44 -2.37
N GLU A 540 -8.26 -5.66 -2.50
CA GLU A 540 -6.97 -5.92 -3.14
C GLU A 540 -7.09 -5.73 -4.66
N GLY A 541 -6.45 -4.66 -5.15
CA GLY A 541 -6.39 -4.32 -6.57
C GLY A 541 -5.04 -4.64 -7.18
N ALA A 542 -5.02 -4.81 -8.50
CA ALA A 542 -3.79 -4.95 -9.28
C ALA A 542 -2.93 -3.67 -9.23
N THR A 543 -3.57 -2.49 -9.04
CA THR A 543 -2.92 -1.18 -8.93
C THR A 543 -2.56 -0.79 -7.51
N GLY A 544 -2.98 -1.52 -6.49
CA GLY A 544 -2.78 -1.22 -5.07
C GLY A 544 -3.95 -1.66 -4.22
N GLN A 545 -3.87 -1.45 -2.92
CA GLN A 545 -5.04 -1.57 -2.05
C GLN A 545 -5.99 -0.41 -2.33
N LEU A 546 -7.24 -0.73 -2.63
CA LEU A 546 -8.26 0.23 -3.03
C LEU A 546 -9.17 0.55 -1.85
N THR A 547 -9.26 1.80 -1.49
CA THR A 547 -10.20 2.34 -0.48
C THR A 547 -11.08 3.39 -1.12
N ALA A 548 -12.22 3.72 -0.53
CA ALA A 548 -13.08 4.79 -1.02
C ALA A 548 -13.45 5.76 0.10
N ASP A 549 -13.58 7.05 -0.23
CA ASP A 549 -14.22 8.01 0.66
C ASP A 549 -15.75 8.02 0.45
N ARG A 550 -16.44 8.74 1.34
CA ARG A 550 -17.90 8.92 1.24
C ARG A 550 -18.35 9.72 0.04
N GLN A 551 -17.43 10.38 -0.63
CA GLN A 551 -17.70 11.24 -1.80
C GLN A 551 -17.57 10.48 -3.12
N GLY A 552 -17.14 9.20 -3.08
CA GLY A 552 -16.98 8.37 -4.28
C GLY A 552 -15.59 8.41 -4.90
N ARG A 553 -14.59 8.96 -4.21
CA ARG A 553 -13.20 8.91 -4.66
C ARG A 553 -12.56 7.62 -4.22
N ILE A 554 -11.94 6.92 -5.17
CA ILE A 554 -11.20 5.69 -4.89
C ILE A 554 -9.72 6.01 -4.82
N PHE A 555 -9.11 5.67 -3.70
CA PHE A 555 -7.68 5.84 -3.42
C PHE A 555 -6.94 4.53 -3.56
N ARG A 556 -5.64 4.62 -3.82
CA ARG A 556 -4.75 3.46 -3.93
C ARG A 556 -3.60 3.58 -2.93
N THR A 557 -3.33 2.52 -2.20
CA THR A 557 -2.06 2.35 -1.50
C THR A 557 -1.17 1.47 -2.36
N LEU A 558 -0.05 2.03 -2.83
CA LEU A 558 0.87 1.38 -3.76
C LEU A 558 1.82 0.43 -3.03
N ALA A 559 2.36 -0.53 -3.77
CA ALA A 559 3.49 -1.33 -3.32
C ALA A 559 4.81 -0.55 -3.49
N TRP A 560 5.81 -0.95 -2.70
CA TRP A 560 7.17 -0.43 -2.85
C TRP A 560 8.05 -1.47 -3.52
N GLY A 561 8.79 -1.04 -4.52
CA GLY A 561 9.84 -1.79 -5.18
C GLY A 561 11.20 -1.17 -4.93
N GLN A 562 12.24 -1.97 -5.10
CA GLN A 562 13.62 -1.52 -5.13
C GLN A 562 14.35 -2.21 -6.28
N PHE A 563 15.25 -1.47 -6.94
CA PHE A 563 16.11 -2.09 -7.94
C PHE A 563 17.29 -2.79 -7.25
N GLU A 564 17.45 -4.08 -7.56
CA GLU A 564 18.53 -4.94 -7.06
C GLU A 564 19.11 -5.73 -8.21
N ASN A 565 20.39 -5.52 -8.52
CA ASN A 565 21.09 -6.14 -9.65
C ASN A 565 20.37 -5.94 -11.00
N GLY A 566 19.79 -4.76 -11.21
CA GLY A 566 19.05 -4.39 -12.41
C GLY A 566 17.65 -5.01 -12.50
N VAL A 567 17.11 -5.52 -11.41
CA VAL A 567 15.75 -6.09 -11.34
C VAL A 567 14.93 -5.33 -10.32
N ALA A 568 13.75 -4.86 -10.72
CA ALA A 568 12.76 -4.33 -9.80
C ALA A 568 12.17 -5.46 -8.96
N ARG A 569 12.32 -5.40 -7.64
CA ARG A 569 11.81 -6.38 -6.68
C ARG A 569 10.92 -5.71 -5.65
N PRO A 570 9.95 -6.42 -5.05
CA PRO A 570 9.19 -5.87 -3.92
C PRO A 570 10.15 -5.48 -2.79
N SER A 571 10.04 -4.25 -2.31
CA SER A 571 10.76 -3.80 -1.12
C SER A 571 10.01 -4.26 0.12
N LEU A 572 10.70 -4.94 1.05
CA LEU A 572 10.11 -5.42 2.30
C LEU A 572 9.48 -4.27 3.11
N GLY A 573 8.27 -4.48 3.58
CA GLY A 573 7.51 -3.50 4.35
C GLY A 573 6.60 -2.57 3.54
N ALA A 574 6.26 -2.93 2.29
CA ALA A 574 5.51 -2.05 1.40
C ALA A 574 3.98 -2.08 1.54
N LEU A 575 3.36 -3.24 1.67
CA LEU A 575 1.91 -3.39 1.89
C LEU A 575 1.62 -4.41 2.98
N THR A 576 2.54 -5.31 3.21
CA THR A 576 2.45 -6.24 4.31
C THR A 576 2.78 -5.46 5.57
N SER A 577 1.73 -5.12 6.30
CA SER A 577 1.79 -4.80 7.72
C SER A 577 3.14 -4.23 8.19
N GLN A 578 3.13 -3.03 8.59
CA GLN A 578 4.12 -2.38 9.46
C GLN A 578 4.48 -3.21 10.70
N SER A 579 4.72 -4.49 10.55
CA SER A 579 4.98 -5.40 11.65
C SER A 579 6.35 -6.05 11.61
N ALA A 580 7.26 -5.54 10.77
CA ALA A 580 8.62 -6.04 10.78
C ALA A 580 9.61 -4.89 10.70
N GLN A 581 9.78 -4.19 11.83
CA GLN A 581 11.09 -3.61 12.15
C GLN A 581 11.57 -4.24 13.46
N PRO A 582 12.84 -4.67 13.50
CA PRO A 582 13.46 -5.27 14.68
C PRO A 582 13.53 -4.32 15.86
#